data_b8902c5f962e4fb23ac856a9a6e980ae
#
_entry.id   b8902c5f962e4fb23ac856a9a6e980ae
#
_cell.length_a   1.000
_cell.length_b   1.000
_cell.length_c   1.000
_cell.angle_alpha   90.00
_cell.angle_beta   90.00
_cell.angle_gamma   90.00
#
_symmetry.space_group_name_H-M   'P 1'
#
loop_
_entity.id
_entity.type
_entity.pdbx_description
1 polymer ?
#
loop_
_entity_poly.entity_id
_entity_poly.type
_entity_poly.pdbx_seq_one_letter_code
_entity_poly.pdbx_strand_id
1 'polypeptide(L)' 'MQNTNIQDVAQQIFFITDLEKILGRNRLIIRRWWLEDKFPKPVKLNGTTLAWRARTIHEWISDSMG' A
#
# COMPACT_ATOMS: atom_id res chain seq x y z
N MET A 1 -24.28 -11.63 -10.65
CA MET A 1 -24.03 -11.17 -10.36
C MET A 1 -23.44 -10.65 -9.97
N GLN A 2 -22.98 -10.53 -9.66
CA GLN A 2 -22.60 -10.03 -9.20
C GLN A 2 -21.83 -9.47 -9.01
N ASN A 3 -21.50 -9.22 -9.19
CA ASN A 3 -20.69 -8.59 -9.05
C ASN A 3 -20.54 -7.48 -8.51
N THR A 4 -21.00 -6.95 -8.50
CA THR A 4 -21.35 -5.93 -7.70
C THR A 4 -20.46 -5.74 -6.58
N ASN A 5 -20.13 -6.69 -5.98
CA ASN A 5 -19.33 -6.63 -4.81
C ASN A 5 -17.95 -6.11 -5.03
N ILE A 6 -17.45 -6.26 -6.22
CA ILE A 6 -16.11 -5.77 -6.52
C ILE A 6 -16.02 -4.29 -6.40
N GLN A 7 -17.10 -3.60 -6.72
CA GLN A 7 -17.10 -2.16 -6.63
C GLN A 7 -17.25 -1.67 -5.20
N ASP A 8 -17.93 -2.46 -4.39
CA ASP A 8 -18.15 -2.08 -3.01
C ASP A 8 -16.99 -2.47 -2.13
N VAL A 9 -16.18 -3.40 -2.60
CA VAL A 9 -15.01 -3.83 -1.86
C VAL A 9 -13.87 -2.92 -2.25
N ALA A 10 -13.47 -2.07 -1.38
CA ALA A 10 -12.35 -1.19 -1.64
C ALA A 10 -11.15 -2.05 -2.02
N GLN A 11 -10.25 -1.48 -2.79
CA GLN A 11 -9.01 -2.15 -3.15
C GLN A 11 -8.33 -2.61 -1.87
N GLN A 12 -8.04 -3.89 -1.79
CA GLN A 12 -7.49 -4.48 -0.57
C GLN A 12 -5.99 -4.64 -0.59
N ILE A 13 -5.40 -4.54 -1.75
CA ILE A 13 -3.96 -4.68 -1.92
C ILE A 13 -3.48 -3.50 -2.73
N PHE A 14 -2.41 -2.87 -2.27
CA PHE A 14 -1.77 -1.79 -3.01
C PHE A 14 -0.43 -2.26 -3.54
N PHE A 15 -0.09 -1.79 -4.73
CA PHE A 15 1.21 -2.00 -5.33
C PHE A 15 1.98 -0.67 -5.26
N ILE A 16 3.26 -0.70 -5.63
CA ILE A 16 4.07 0.51 -5.49
C ILE A 16 3.51 1.69 -6.29
N THR A 17 2.91 1.43 -7.45
CA THR A 17 2.32 2.50 -8.24
C THR A 17 1.13 3.13 -7.54
N ASP A 18 0.36 2.34 -6.80
CA ASP A 18 -0.74 2.87 -6.01
C ASP A 18 -0.22 3.77 -4.91
N LEU A 19 0.85 3.34 -4.25
CA LEU A 19 1.42 4.13 -3.17
C LEU A 19 2.00 5.44 -3.66
N GLU A 20 2.59 5.44 -4.84
CA GLU A 20 3.09 6.67 -5.42
C GLU A 20 1.97 7.70 -5.58
N LYS A 21 0.79 7.24 -5.99
CA LYS A 21 -0.35 8.12 -6.16
C LYS A 21 -0.94 8.56 -4.82
N ILE A 22 -1.07 7.61 -3.91
CA ILE A 22 -1.67 7.90 -2.60
C ILE A 22 -0.82 8.87 -1.80
N LEU A 23 0.49 8.65 -1.81
CA LEU A 23 1.41 9.41 -0.97
C LEU A 23 2.00 10.62 -1.67
N GLY A 24 1.89 10.67 -2.99
CA GLY A 24 2.47 11.76 -3.76
C GLY A 24 3.99 11.77 -3.70
N ARG A 25 4.60 10.59 -3.58
CA ARG A 25 6.05 10.44 -3.53
C ARG A 25 6.47 9.35 -4.49
N ASN A 26 7.69 9.44 -5.00
CA ASN A 26 8.16 8.41 -5.91
C ASN A 26 8.61 7.16 -5.14
N ARG A 27 8.74 6.07 -5.87
CA ARG A 27 9.05 4.77 -5.28
C ARG A 27 10.39 4.73 -4.57
N LEU A 28 11.36 5.52 -4.99
CA LEU A 28 12.66 5.52 -4.36
C LEU A 28 12.57 6.07 -2.93
N ILE A 29 11.77 7.09 -2.75
CA ILE A 29 11.55 7.67 -1.44
C ILE A 29 10.78 6.70 -0.55
N ILE A 30 9.73 6.10 -1.10
CA ILE A 30 8.94 5.12 -0.34
C ILE A 30 9.82 3.94 0.06
N ARG A 31 10.68 3.48 -0.84
CA ARG A 31 11.59 2.38 -0.53
C ARG A 31 12.55 2.74 0.59
N ARG A 32 13.07 3.95 0.57
CA ARG A 32 13.94 4.42 1.64
C ARG A 32 13.21 4.39 2.97
N TRP A 33 11.95 4.80 2.97
CA TRP A 33 11.18 4.83 4.21
C TRP A 33 11.04 3.44 4.83
N TRP A 34 10.71 2.43 4.02
CA TRP A 34 10.55 1.11 4.61
C TRP A 34 11.90 0.48 5.00
N LEU A 35 12.96 0.83 4.31
CA LEU A 35 14.28 0.36 4.70
C LEU A 35 14.74 1.00 6.01
N GLU A 36 14.24 2.18 6.32
CA GLU A 36 14.55 2.90 7.55
C GLU A 36 13.52 2.64 8.65
N ASP A 37 12.65 1.68 8.43
CA ASP A 37 11.58 1.34 9.39
C ASP A 37 10.60 2.47 9.66
N LYS A 38 10.45 3.38 8.71
CA LYS A 38 9.50 4.49 8.81
C LYS A 38 8.21 4.23 8.06
N PHE A 39 8.12 3.11 7.38
CA PHE A 39 6.97 2.75 6.57
C PHE A 39 6.84 1.23 6.59
N PRO A 40 5.62 0.70 6.47
CA PRO A 40 5.43 -0.76 6.47
C PRO A 40 6.19 -1.42 5.34
N LYS A 41 6.81 -2.53 5.64
CA LYS A 41 7.55 -3.28 4.64
C LYS A 41 6.60 -4.05 3.76
N PRO A 42 6.89 -4.15 2.45
CA PRO A 42 6.02 -4.89 1.55
C PRO A 42 6.11 -6.39 1.79
N VAL A 43 5.07 -7.09 1.33
CA VAL A 43 5.12 -8.54 1.20
C VAL A 43 5.30 -8.84 -0.27
N LYS A 44 5.79 -10.04 -0.58
CA LYS A 44 5.97 -10.43 -1.98
C LYS A 44 4.83 -11.34 -2.40
N LEU A 45 4.05 -10.88 -3.38
CA LEU A 45 3.04 -11.70 -4.01
C LEU A 45 3.72 -12.56 -5.05
N ASN A 46 3.42 -13.84 -5.02
CA ASN A 46 4.00 -14.80 -5.98
C ASN A 46 5.52 -14.73 -6.03
N GLY A 47 6.13 -14.32 -4.93
CA GLY A 47 7.58 -14.30 -4.82
C GLY A 47 8.30 -13.17 -5.51
N THR A 48 7.61 -12.32 -6.27
CA THR A 48 8.29 -11.28 -7.02
C THR A 48 7.68 -9.89 -6.88
N THR A 49 6.36 -9.79 -6.81
CA THR A 49 5.69 -8.49 -6.82
C THR A 49 5.52 -7.96 -5.41
N LEU A 50 6.02 -6.75 -5.17
CA LEU A 50 5.87 -6.13 -3.86
C LEU A 50 4.44 -5.60 -3.69
N ALA A 51 3.87 -5.85 -2.53
CA ALA A 51 2.49 -5.45 -2.26
C ALA A 51 2.31 -5.13 -0.79
N TRP A 52 1.29 -4.36 -0.49
CA TRP A 52 0.92 -4.00 0.89
C TRP A 52 -0.56 -4.23 1.06
N ARG A 53 -0.96 -4.66 2.24
CA ARG A 53 -2.38 -4.71 2.55
C ARG A 53 -2.89 -3.29 2.70
N ALA A 54 -4.04 -3.00 2.10
CA ALA A 54 -4.60 -1.66 2.18
C ALA A 54 -4.81 -1.24 3.64
N ARG A 55 -5.26 -2.16 4.48
CA ARG A 55 -5.46 -1.85 5.89
C ARG A 55 -4.18 -1.36 6.55
N THR A 56 -3.06 -2.01 6.26
CA THR A 56 -1.77 -1.62 6.82
C THR A 56 -1.42 -0.20 6.42
N ILE A 57 -1.67 0.16 5.17
CA ILE A 57 -1.36 1.50 4.69
C ILE A 57 -2.29 2.52 5.31
N HIS A 58 -3.58 2.20 5.42
CA HIS A 58 -4.54 3.11 6.03
C HIS A 58 -4.20 3.37 7.50
N GLU A 59 -3.77 2.34 8.21
CA GLU A 59 -3.37 2.49 9.61
C GLU A 59 -2.12 3.36 9.71
N TRP A 60 -1.17 3.16 8.82
CA TRP A 60 0.04 3.96 8.82
C TRP A 60 -0.26 5.44 8.57
N ILE A 61 -1.14 5.72 7.60
CA ILE A 61 -1.52 7.10 7.31
C ILE A 61 -2.21 7.71 8.51
N SER A 62 -3.13 6.99 9.13
CA SER A 62 -3.85 7.46 10.30
C SER A 62 -2.90 7.78 11.44
N ASP A 63 -1.96 6.88 11.71
CA ASP A 63 -1.00 7.07 12.79
C ASP A 63 -0.04 8.22 12.50
N SER A 64 0.34 8.38 11.24
CA SER A 64 1.29 9.43 10.85
C SER A 64 0.66 10.82 10.92
N MET A 65 -0.64 10.91 10.69
CA MET A 65 -1.32 12.20 10.65
C MET A 65 -2.06 12.50 11.95
N GLY A 66 -2.22 11.53 12.75
CA GLY A 66 -2.95 11.67 13.99
C GLY A 66 -2.09 11.96 15.15
#